data_fa47eaa02033a84fedfa114915fa7e04
#
_entry.id   fa47eaa02033a84fedfa114915fa7e04
#
_cell.length_a   1.000
_cell.length_b   1.000
_cell.length_c   1.000
_cell.angle_alpha   90.00
_cell.angle_beta   90.00
_cell.angle_gamma   90.00
#
_symmetry.space_group_name_H-M   'P 1'
#
loop_
_entity.id
_entity.type
_entity.pdbx_description
1 polymer ?
#
loop_
_entity_poly.entity_id
_entity_poly.type
_entity_poly.pdbx_seq_one_letter_code
_entity_poly.pdbx_strand_id
1 'polypeptide(L)'
;PEDREAMMANKWSNVMFNGGVFKYDPVHDTNATRWLQAKPGERVRVYFVNAGPNEFSSFHPIAGIWDKVWPSGNPSNEMTGMQSFTVGPGDAAVFDLISPKAGANAILNVRFSTSSVA
;
A
#
# COMPACT_ATOMS: atom_id res chain seq x y z
N PRO A 1 21.93 -5.90 -8.72
CA PRO A 1 22.52 -4.56 -8.65
C PRO A 1 24.01 -4.60 -8.89
N GLU A 2 24.46 -3.63 -9.64
CA GLU A 2 25.86 -3.54 -10.05
C GLU A 2 26.75 -2.97 -8.93
N ASP A 3 26.14 -2.26 -7.99
CA ASP A 3 26.83 -1.69 -6.84
C ASP A 3 26.60 -2.56 -5.59
N ARG A 4 27.52 -3.46 -5.36
CA ARG A 4 27.47 -4.39 -4.23
C ARG A 4 27.62 -3.69 -2.89
N GLU A 5 28.42 -2.64 -2.83
CA GLU A 5 28.62 -1.87 -1.58
C GLU A 5 27.35 -1.13 -1.16
N ALA A 6 26.68 -0.46 -2.11
CA ALA A 6 25.41 0.19 -1.87
C ALA A 6 24.32 -0.82 -1.47
N MET A 7 24.34 -2.00 -2.06
CA MET A 7 23.42 -3.08 -1.71
C MET A 7 23.65 -3.57 -0.28
N MET A 8 24.89 -3.77 0.13
CA MET A 8 25.23 -4.18 1.50
C MET A 8 24.95 -3.09 2.53
N ALA A 9 25.06 -1.83 2.15
CA ALA A 9 24.73 -0.69 3.00
C ALA A 9 23.23 -0.34 2.99
N ASN A 10 22.43 -1.12 2.28
CA ASN A 10 20.97 -0.92 2.12
C ASN A 10 20.61 0.46 1.53
N LYS A 11 21.44 0.95 0.61
CA LYS A 11 21.19 2.20 -0.12
C LYS A 11 20.46 1.88 -1.41
N TRP A 12 19.14 2.04 -1.39
CA TRP A 12 18.34 1.87 -2.60
C TRP A 12 18.44 3.09 -3.52
N SER A 13 18.37 2.87 -4.81
CA SER A 13 18.29 3.94 -5.81
C SER A 13 16.86 4.41 -6.06
N ASN A 14 15.89 3.51 -5.95
CA ASN A 14 14.47 3.80 -6.15
C ASN A 14 13.59 3.00 -5.20
N VAL A 15 12.52 3.64 -4.73
CA VAL A 15 11.40 2.98 -4.07
C VAL A 15 10.23 2.99 -5.05
N MET A 16 9.65 1.82 -5.31
CA MET A 16 8.62 1.66 -6.33
C MET A 16 7.34 1.07 -5.76
N PHE A 17 6.23 1.51 -6.33
CA PHE A 17 4.93 0.90 -6.14
C PHE A 17 4.43 0.40 -7.50
N ASN A 18 4.15 -0.89 -7.63
CA ASN A 18 3.81 -1.53 -8.91
C ASN A 18 4.79 -1.18 -10.05
N GLY A 19 6.10 -1.15 -9.74
CA GLY A 19 7.13 -0.82 -10.71
C GLY A 19 7.25 0.66 -11.07
N GLY A 20 6.46 1.54 -10.45
CA GLY A 20 6.47 2.97 -10.70
C GLY A 20 7.04 3.77 -9.53
N VAL A 21 7.89 4.73 -9.83
CA VAL A 21 8.41 5.71 -8.88
C VAL A 21 7.50 6.94 -8.91
N PHE A 22 6.92 7.32 -7.78
CA PHE A 22 5.94 8.42 -7.66
C PHE A 22 4.78 8.33 -8.66
N LYS A 23 4.42 7.13 -9.07
CA LYS A 23 3.21 6.85 -9.84
C LYS A 23 2.04 6.58 -8.89
N TYR A 24 0.82 6.77 -9.32
CA TYR A 24 -0.39 6.68 -8.50
C TYR A 24 -0.52 7.76 -7.43
N ASP A 25 0.39 8.71 -7.38
CA ASP A 25 0.34 9.86 -6.47
C ASP A 25 -0.29 11.06 -7.19
N PRO A 26 -1.46 11.56 -6.75
CA PRO A 26 -2.15 12.65 -7.41
C PRO A 26 -1.40 13.99 -7.37
N VAL A 27 -0.37 14.09 -6.52
CA VAL A 27 0.48 15.29 -6.44
C VAL A 27 1.56 15.30 -7.50
N HIS A 28 2.23 14.15 -7.70
CA HIS A 28 3.38 14.02 -8.60
C HIS A 28 3.03 13.33 -9.92
N ASP A 29 1.99 12.53 -9.94
CA ASP A 29 1.49 11.87 -11.16
C ASP A 29 0.11 12.43 -11.51
N THR A 30 0.08 13.32 -12.47
CA THR A 30 -1.17 13.96 -12.94
C THR A 30 -1.97 13.09 -13.91
N ASN A 31 -1.49 11.88 -14.23
CA ASN A 31 -2.20 10.97 -15.11
C ASN A 31 -3.29 10.21 -14.33
N ALA A 32 -4.48 10.77 -14.32
CA ALA A 32 -5.64 10.23 -13.60
C ALA A 32 -6.00 8.78 -13.99
N THR A 33 -5.58 8.31 -15.17
CA THR A 33 -5.87 6.93 -15.61
C THR A 33 -5.12 5.88 -14.82
N ARG A 34 -4.07 6.27 -14.10
CA ARG A 34 -3.28 5.39 -13.23
C ARG A 34 -3.74 5.39 -11.78
N TRP A 35 -4.61 6.30 -11.39
CA TRP A 35 -5.10 6.37 -10.03
C TRP A 35 -6.04 5.21 -9.74
N LEU A 36 -5.87 4.63 -8.58
CA LEU A 36 -6.82 3.64 -8.08
C LEU A 36 -8.11 4.36 -7.68
N GLN A 37 -9.22 3.90 -8.20
CA GLN A 37 -10.51 4.56 -8.02
C GLN A 37 -11.50 3.63 -7.33
N ALA A 38 -12.30 4.19 -6.43
CA ALA A 38 -13.39 3.50 -5.78
C ALA A 38 -14.55 4.45 -5.53
N LYS A 39 -15.76 3.92 -5.51
CA LYS A 39 -16.95 4.67 -5.15
C LYS A 39 -17.10 4.74 -3.62
N PRO A 40 -17.68 5.83 -3.08
CA PRO A 40 -17.99 5.91 -1.66
C PRO A 40 -18.82 4.72 -1.17
N GLY A 41 -18.42 4.13 -0.04
CA GLY A 41 -19.09 2.98 0.54
C GLY A 41 -18.76 1.62 -0.10
N GLU A 42 -17.97 1.60 -1.17
CA GLU A 42 -17.54 0.39 -1.83
C GLU A 42 -16.45 -0.32 -1.03
N ARG A 43 -16.50 -1.65 -0.99
CA ARG A 43 -15.41 -2.45 -0.43
C ARG A 43 -14.25 -2.52 -1.41
N VAL A 44 -13.08 -2.11 -0.95
CA VAL A 44 -11.83 -2.17 -1.72
C VAL A 44 -10.93 -3.22 -1.10
N ARG A 45 -10.49 -4.16 -1.92
CA ARG A 45 -9.53 -5.18 -1.50
C ARG A 45 -8.19 -4.93 -2.17
N VAL A 46 -7.14 -4.85 -1.35
CA VAL A 46 -5.78 -4.65 -1.82
C VAL A 46 -4.95 -5.90 -1.53
N TYR A 47 -4.35 -6.43 -2.56
CA TYR A 47 -3.37 -7.51 -2.46
C TYR A 47 -1.98 -6.87 -2.43
N PHE A 48 -1.34 -6.93 -1.29
CA PHE A 48 -0.06 -6.26 -1.06
C PHE A 48 1.06 -7.28 -0.92
N VAL A 49 2.12 -7.08 -1.69
CA VAL A 49 3.35 -7.87 -1.60
C VAL A 49 4.52 -6.92 -1.37
N ASN A 50 5.32 -7.19 -0.36
CA ASN A 50 6.60 -6.52 -0.20
C ASN A 50 7.66 -7.29 -0.98
N ALA A 51 7.95 -6.86 -2.19
CA ALA A 51 8.95 -7.47 -3.06
C ALA A 51 10.38 -6.96 -2.81
N GLY A 52 10.56 -6.11 -1.82
CA GLY A 52 11.87 -5.59 -1.46
C GLY A 52 12.75 -6.67 -0.83
N PRO A 53 14.07 -6.55 -0.96
CA PRO A 53 14.97 -7.53 -0.39
C PRO A 53 15.18 -7.38 1.13
N ASN A 54 15.15 -6.15 1.67
CA ASN A 54 15.62 -5.88 3.02
C ASN A 54 14.68 -5.04 3.88
N GLU A 55 13.85 -4.20 3.27
CA GLU A 55 13.06 -3.21 4.00
C GLU A 55 11.68 -3.72 4.35
N PHE A 56 11.27 -3.48 5.60
CA PHE A 56 9.87 -3.64 6.02
C PHE A 56 9.04 -2.49 5.48
N SER A 57 7.79 -2.75 5.13
CA SER A 57 6.84 -1.73 4.70
C SER A 57 5.61 -1.75 5.61
N SER A 58 5.26 -0.58 6.13
CA SER A 58 4.00 -0.42 6.86
C SER A 58 2.98 0.22 5.92
N PHE A 59 1.83 -0.43 5.77
CA PHE A 59 0.80 -0.02 4.84
C PHE A 59 -0.39 0.57 5.59
N HIS A 60 -0.71 1.82 5.26
CA HIS A 60 -1.72 2.63 5.94
C HIS A 60 -2.66 3.30 4.94
N PRO A 61 -3.99 3.20 5.11
CA PRO A 61 -4.93 3.98 4.32
C PRO A 61 -5.05 5.39 4.89
N ILE A 62 -4.78 6.41 4.09
CA ILE A 62 -4.94 7.79 4.52
C ILE A 62 -6.43 8.13 4.67
N ALA A 63 -6.81 8.71 5.79
CA ALA A 63 -8.20 9.03 6.16
C ALA A 63 -9.11 7.82 6.34
N GLY A 64 -8.55 6.70 6.73
CA GLY A 64 -9.31 5.49 7.00
C GLY A 64 -8.58 4.51 7.90
N ILE A 65 -9.19 3.37 8.12
CA ILE A 65 -8.58 2.22 8.78
C ILE A 65 -8.85 0.98 7.93
N TRP A 66 -7.97 -0.01 8.05
CA TRP A 66 -8.24 -1.32 7.48
C TRP A 66 -9.36 -1.99 8.25
N ASP A 67 -10.45 -2.30 7.58
CA ASP A 67 -11.56 -3.06 8.12
C ASP A 67 -11.13 -4.48 8.45
N LYS A 68 -10.40 -5.09 7.51
CA LYS A 68 -9.84 -6.43 7.67
C LYS A 68 -8.44 -6.51 7.08
N VAL A 69 -7.60 -7.32 7.73
CA VAL A 69 -6.26 -7.67 7.25
C VAL A 69 -6.09 -9.19 7.40
N TRP A 70 -5.59 -9.83 6.34
CA TRP A 70 -5.19 -11.23 6.36
C TRP A 70 -3.68 -11.33 6.15
N PRO A 71 -2.89 -11.47 7.25
CA PRO A 71 -1.45 -11.68 7.14
C PRO A 71 -1.12 -12.88 6.28
N SER A 72 -0.11 -12.75 5.42
CA SER A 72 0.31 -13.76 4.45
C SER A 72 -0.80 -14.18 3.47
N GLY A 73 -1.89 -13.43 3.41
CA GLY A 73 -3.05 -13.80 2.61
C GLY A 73 -3.81 -15.02 3.11
N ASN A 74 -3.56 -15.46 4.34
CA ASN A 74 -4.22 -16.64 4.90
C ASN A 74 -5.66 -16.29 5.33
N PRO A 75 -6.70 -16.84 4.67
CA PRO A 75 -8.08 -16.52 4.98
C PRO A 75 -8.52 -16.97 6.37
N SER A 76 -7.79 -17.87 7.02
CA SER A 76 -8.07 -18.30 8.39
C SER A 76 -7.48 -17.38 9.46
N ASN A 77 -6.65 -16.41 9.09
CA ASN A 77 -6.02 -15.46 9.99
C ASN A 77 -6.55 -14.05 9.71
N GLU A 78 -7.74 -13.78 10.16
CA GLU A 78 -8.41 -12.50 9.95
C GLU A 78 -8.23 -11.57 11.15
N MET A 79 -7.70 -10.38 10.89
CA MET A 79 -7.60 -9.29 11.86
C MET A 79 -8.54 -8.15 11.47
N THR A 80 -9.14 -7.48 12.42
CA THR A 80 -10.10 -6.40 12.19
C THR A 80 -9.67 -5.11 12.85
N GLY A 81 -9.98 -3.97 12.23
CA GLY A 81 -9.79 -2.66 12.83
C GLY A 81 -8.33 -2.24 12.97
N MET A 82 -7.52 -2.39 11.91
CA MET A 82 -6.10 -2.07 11.89
C MET A 82 -5.85 -0.70 11.23
N GLN A 83 -5.09 0.15 11.87
CA GLN A 83 -4.65 1.44 11.28
C GLN A 83 -3.55 1.24 10.24
N SER A 84 -2.53 0.51 10.62
CA SER A 84 -1.39 0.17 9.78
C SER A 84 -1.03 -1.28 10.02
N PHE A 85 -0.46 -1.91 8.99
CA PHE A 85 0.04 -3.27 9.12
C PHE A 85 1.40 -3.37 8.45
N THR A 86 2.38 -3.91 9.17
CA THR A 86 3.75 -4.05 8.68
C THR A 86 3.94 -5.38 7.98
N VAL A 87 4.46 -5.33 6.75
CA VAL A 87 4.75 -6.48 5.91
C VAL A 87 6.26 -6.57 5.72
N GLY A 88 6.84 -7.69 6.09
CA GLY A 88 8.27 -7.95 5.94
C GLY A 88 8.68 -8.21 4.48
N PRO A 89 9.99 -8.14 4.19
CA PRO A 89 10.51 -8.47 2.86
C PRO A 89 10.12 -9.89 2.44
N GLY A 90 9.62 -10.04 1.23
CA GLY A 90 9.17 -11.32 0.70
C GLY A 90 7.83 -11.83 1.24
N ASP A 91 7.18 -11.08 2.12
CA ASP A 91 5.87 -11.41 2.66
C ASP A 91 4.76 -10.64 1.95
N ALA A 92 3.53 -10.99 2.27
CA ALA A 92 2.34 -10.42 1.67
C ALA A 92 1.22 -10.29 2.71
N ALA A 93 0.23 -9.50 2.39
CA ALA A 93 -1.02 -9.44 3.14
C ALA A 93 -2.16 -9.01 2.23
N VAL A 94 -3.38 -9.37 2.59
CA VAL A 94 -4.60 -8.89 1.94
C VAL A 94 -5.28 -7.91 2.87
N PHE A 95 -5.72 -6.78 2.33
CA PHE A 95 -6.32 -5.69 3.08
C PHE A 95 -7.69 -5.37 2.52
N ASP A 96 -8.68 -5.22 3.39
CA ASP A 96 -9.99 -4.70 3.03
C ASP A 96 -10.24 -3.37 3.72
N LEU A 97 -10.82 -2.46 2.97
CA LEU A 97 -11.29 -1.19 3.49
C LEU A 97 -12.64 -0.85 2.86
N ILE A 98 -13.52 -0.22 3.64
CA ILE A 98 -14.73 0.39 3.11
C ILE A 98 -14.38 1.82 2.74
N SER A 99 -14.56 2.16 1.47
CA SER A 99 -14.30 3.51 0.98
C SER A 99 -15.12 4.52 1.78
N PRO A 100 -14.50 5.56 2.37
CA PRO A 100 -15.23 6.54 3.17
C PRO A 100 -16.34 7.22 2.37
N LYS A 101 -17.41 7.60 3.03
CA LYS A 101 -18.48 8.37 2.41
C LYS A 101 -17.99 9.81 2.21
N ALA A 102 -17.59 10.13 0.99
CA ALA A 102 -17.55 11.53 0.58
C ALA A 102 -18.97 11.93 0.15
N GLY A 103 -19.27 13.22 0.19
CA GLY A 103 -20.62 13.71 -0.17
C GLY A 103 -21.12 13.13 -1.50
N ALA A 104 -22.41 13.13 -1.69
CA ALA A 104 -23.07 12.53 -2.85
C ALA A 104 -22.38 12.95 -4.16
N ASN A 105 -21.89 12.00 -4.93
CA ASN A 105 -21.19 12.16 -6.22
C ASN A 105 -19.68 12.45 -6.17
N ALA A 106 -18.98 12.33 -5.04
CA ALA A 106 -17.54 12.46 -5.03
C ALA A 106 -16.87 11.12 -5.30
N ILE A 107 -15.98 11.09 -6.28
CA ILE A 107 -15.00 10.01 -6.42
C ILE A 107 -13.97 10.23 -5.32
N LEU A 108 -13.85 9.29 -4.41
CA LEU A 108 -12.85 9.38 -3.36
C LEU A 108 -11.54 8.79 -3.86
N ASN A 109 -10.51 9.61 -3.92
CA ASN A 109 -9.17 9.14 -4.11
C ASN A 109 -8.65 8.59 -2.78
N VAL A 110 -8.56 7.29 -2.67
CA VAL A 110 -7.97 6.64 -1.50
C VAL A 110 -6.46 6.72 -1.65
N ARG A 111 -5.83 7.37 -0.69
CA ARG A 111 -4.37 7.42 -0.62
C ARG A 111 -3.88 6.32 0.30
N PHE A 112 -2.83 5.67 -0.12
CA PHE A 112 -2.09 4.73 0.70
C PHE A 112 -0.68 5.29 0.93
N SER A 113 -0.14 5.06 2.10
CA SER A 113 1.25 5.33 2.37
C SER A 113 1.95 4.07 2.81
N THR A 114 3.18 3.93 2.39
CA THR A 114 4.11 2.95 2.94
C THR A 114 5.28 3.71 3.54
N SER A 115 5.70 3.31 4.72
CA SER A 115 6.96 3.75 5.29
C SER A 115 7.90 2.56 5.37
N SER A 116 9.12 2.75 4.92
CA SER A 116 10.16 1.77 5.12
C SER A 116 10.72 1.94 6.53
N VAL A 117 10.86 0.84 7.22
CA VAL A 117 11.51 0.79 8.54
C VAL A 117 12.83 0.08 8.35
N ALA A 118 13.89 0.79 8.62
CA ALA A 118 15.23 0.23 8.56
C ALA A 118 15.51 -0.71 9.73
#